data_d3bd76c7b4dedbfb6924642c443fc82a
#
_entry.id   d3bd76c7b4dedbfb6924642c443fc82a
#
_cell.length_a   1.000
_cell.length_b   1.000
_cell.length_c   1.000
_cell.angle_alpha   90.00
_cell.angle_beta   90.00
_cell.angle_gamma   90.00
#
_symmetry.space_group_name_H-M   'P 1'
#
loop_
_entity.id
_entity.type
_entity.pdbx_description
1 polymer ?
#
loop_
_entity_poly.entity_id
_entity_poly.type
_entity_poly.pdbx_seq_one_letter_code
_entity_poly.pdbx_strand_id
1 'polypeptide(L)'
;KREIHSLSMIEDFPKLRMINKDMFIEDGVAFIPWLCDDEWKRLKEVECKFMFGHFELPQFYMNALVQMPDHGGLKAEDLSRPEMVFSGHFHKRQKRGNVIYPGNCFPHNYADAWDDDRGCTFLDWDGTIEYLAWPDAPKYRTLTLSKLIDNPDKYLGNKTHARVSLDVGITYEEANFIKETFAKQYDLREINLMPSKKEEHTQDWNKGVDIQVENVDTIVLSQLESVQSDTIKKQILVDIYTGLTT
;
A
#
# COMPACT_ATOMS: atom_id res chain seq x y z
N LYS A 1 -18.57 2.77 17.46
CA LYS A 1 -17.64 2.36 16.38
C LYS A 1 -16.83 1.10 16.69
N ARG A 2 -16.66 0.72 17.97
CA ARG A 2 -15.94 -0.49 18.39
C ARG A 2 -16.81 -1.74 18.55
N GLU A 3 -18.12 -1.61 18.49
CA GLU A 3 -19.07 -2.70 18.71
C GLU A 3 -19.24 -3.58 17.47
N ILE A 4 -18.98 -3.04 16.30
CA ILE A 4 -19.06 -3.76 15.02
C ILE A 4 -17.76 -3.55 14.26
N HIS A 5 -17.03 -4.62 14.01
CA HIS A 5 -15.79 -4.64 13.24
C HIS A 5 -15.68 -5.92 12.39
N SER A 6 -14.80 -5.91 11.41
CA SER A 6 -14.67 -7.00 10.44
C SER A 6 -14.28 -8.35 11.05
N LEU A 7 -13.72 -8.35 12.25
CA LEU A 7 -13.28 -9.56 12.95
C LEU A 7 -14.33 -10.12 13.93
N SER A 8 -15.52 -9.50 14.05
CA SER A 8 -16.56 -9.98 14.97
C SER A 8 -17.00 -11.42 14.70
N MET A 9 -16.85 -11.88 13.45
CA MET A 9 -17.17 -13.26 13.07
C MET A 9 -16.28 -14.32 13.73
N ILE A 10 -15.12 -13.95 14.23
CA ILE A 10 -14.14 -14.87 14.82
C ILE A 10 -13.94 -14.68 16.32
N GLU A 11 -14.73 -13.80 16.97
CA GLU A 11 -14.64 -13.56 18.42
C GLU A 11 -14.90 -14.82 19.26
N ASP A 12 -15.77 -15.71 18.77
CA ASP A 12 -16.17 -16.94 19.47
C ASP A 12 -15.21 -18.12 19.26
N PHE A 13 -14.08 -17.94 18.56
CA PHE A 13 -13.11 -19.03 18.39
C PHE A 13 -12.44 -19.38 19.73
N PRO A 14 -12.40 -20.67 20.14
CA PRO A 14 -12.03 -21.06 21.50
C PRO A 14 -10.62 -20.70 21.97
N LYS A 15 -9.71 -20.41 21.03
CA LYS A 15 -8.30 -20.10 21.33
C LYS A 15 -7.90 -18.69 20.87
N LEU A 16 -8.90 -17.86 20.54
CA LEU A 16 -8.70 -16.50 20.11
C LEU A 16 -9.15 -15.54 21.21
N ARG A 17 -8.34 -14.57 21.52
CA ARG A 17 -8.72 -13.46 22.39
C ARG A 17 -8.73 -12.18 21.59
N MET A 18 -9.88 -11.55 21.50
CA MET A 18 -10.05 -10.26 20.85
C MET A 18 -9.80 -9.12 21.85
N ILE A 19 -8.91 -8.20 21.50
CA ILE A 19 -8.60 -7.01 22.30
C ILE A 19 -9.08 -5.79 21.54
N ASN A 20 -10.33 -5.37 21.79
CA ASN A 20 -11.03 -4.36 21.01
C ASN A 20 -11.51 -3.14 21.81
N LYS A 21 -11.61 -3.23 23.15
CA LYS A 21 -12.13 -2.14 24.01
C LYS A 21 -11.10 -1.69 25.04
N ASP A 22 -10.65 -2.62 25.87
CA ASP A 22 -9.73 -2.33 26.96
C ASP A 22 -8.33 -2.87 26.66
N MET A 23 -7.33 -2.20 27.20
CA MET A 23 -5.96 -2.70 27.19
C MET A 23 -5.90 -4.01 27.96
N PHE A 24 -5.13 -4.96 27.44
CA PHE A 24 -4.87 -6.22 28.12
C PHE A 24 -3.39 -6.31 28.45
N ILE A 25 -3.09 -6.53 29.75
CA ILE A 25 -1.71 -6.62 30.23
C ILE A 25 -1.56 -7.95 30.99
N GLU A 26 -0.61 -8.75 30.55
CA GLU A 26 -0.29 -10.04 31.17
C GLU A 26 1.20 -10.32 31.04
N ASP A 27 1.83 -10.84 32.07
CA ASP A 27 3.24 -11.25 32.10
C ASP A 27 4.24 -10.20 31.58
N GLY A 28 3.97 -8.92 31.83
CA GLY A 28 4.82 -7.82 31.36
C GLY A 28 4.64 -7.45 29.86
N VAL A 29 3.62 -8.00 29.21
CA VAL A 29 3.23 -7.64 27.83
C VAL A 29 1.92 -6.88 27.86
N ALA A 30 1.88 -5.73 27.18
CA ALA A 30 0.69 -4.93 27.00
C ALA A 30 0.19 -5.03 25.55
N PHE A 31 -1.09 -5.37 25.38
CA PHE A 31 -1.78 -5.35 24.10
C PHE A 31 -2.77 -4.19 24.11
N ILE A 32 -2.61 -3.27 23.18
CA ILE A 32 -3.34 -2.02 23.11
C ILE A 32 -4.30 -2.08 21.92
N PRO A 33 -5.61 -1.95 22.14
CA PRO A 33 -6.59 -1.85 21.05
C PRO A 33 -6.40 -0.54 20.28
N TRP A 34 -7.12 -0.38 19.16
CA TRP A 34 -7.22 0.90 18.48
C TRP A 34 -7.74 1.98 19.45
N LEU A 35 -6.97 3.05 19.61
CA LEU A 35 -7.30 4.15 20.52
C LEU A 35 -8.15 5.21 19.80
N CYS A 36 -9.11 5.77 20.52
CA CYS A 36 -9.94 6.86 20.04
C CYS A 36 -9.76 8.10 20.93
N ASP A 37 -9.83 9.27 20.32
CA ASP A 37 -9.79 10.56 21.03
C ASP A 37 -8.59 10.63 22.00
N ASP A 38 -8.84 10.91 23.27
CA ASP A 38 -7.85 11.11 24.33
C ASP A 38 -7.38 9.82 25.03
N GLU A 39 -7.80 8.64 24.59
CA GLU A 39 -7.46 7.36 25.26
C GLU A 39 -5.95 7.08 25.27
N TRP A 40 -5.22 7.61 24.29
CA TRP A 40 -3.75 7.49 24.23
C TRP A 40 -3.03 8.06 25.46
N LYS A 41 -3.66 9.01 26.18
CA LYS A 41 -3.08 9.59 27.39
C LYS A 41 -2.81 8.55 28.49
N ARG A 42 -3.62 7.48 28.52
CA ARG A 42 -3.45 6.34 29.45
C ARG A 42 -2.18 5.55 29.20
N LEU A 43 -1.61 5.58 27.99
CA LEU A 43 -0.40 4.83 27.65
C LEU A 43 0.83 5.32 28.39
N LYS A 44 0.86 6.59 28.80
CA LYS A 44 1.97 7.19 29.55
C LYS A 44 2.24 6.52 30.90
N GLU A 45 1.25 5.83 31.45
CA GLU A 45 1.29 5.19 32.75
C GLU A 45 1.47 3.67 32.68
N VAL A 46 1.43 3.10 31.45
CA VAL A 46 1.55 1.66 31.25
C VAL A 46 3.00 1.22 31.47
N GLU A 47 3.20 0.35 32.44
CA GLU A 47 4.46 -0.32 32.72
C GLU A 47 4.43 -1.74 32.17
N CYS A 48 5.28 -2.02 31.19
CA CYS A 48 5.43 -3.33 30.59
C CYS A 48 6.79 -3.48 29.93
N LYS A 49 7.21 -4.72 29.71
CA LYS A 49 8.42 -4.99 28.95
C LYS A 49 8.19 -4.75 27.46
N PHE A 50 7.12 -5.33 26.92
CA PHE A 50 6.74 -5.20 25.54
C PHE A 50 5.33 -4.64 25.40
N MET A 51 5.15 -3.72 24.47
CA MET A 51 3.84 -3.16 24.12
C MET A 51 3.55 -3.43 22.65
N PHE A 52 2.36 -3.96 22.37
CA PHE A 52 1.86 -4.19 21.02
C PHE A 52 0.62 -3.33 20.80
N GLY A 53 0.57 -2.61 19.69
CA GLY A 53 -0.55 -1.74 19.36
C GLY A 53 -0.63 -1.41 17.88
N HIS A 54 -1.45 -0.41 17.56
CA HIS A 54 -1.68 0.05 16.19
C HIS A 54 -1.73 1.58 16.18
N PHE A 55 -0.56 2.20 16.16
CA PHE A 55 -0.39 3.63 16.41
C PHE A 55 0.00 4.40 15.15
N GLU A 56 -0.51 5.62 15.02
CA GLU A 56 -0.12 6.60 14.01
C GLU A 56 0.86 7.62 14.64
N LEU A 57 2.14 7.26 14.73
CA LEU A 57 3.11 8.13 15.35
C LEU A 57 3.73 9.10 14.32
N PRO A 58 3.86 10.40 14.66
CA PRO A 58 4.49 11.36 13.78
C PRO A 58 5.96 11.03 13.53
N GLN A 59 6.49 11.54 12.41
CA GLN A 59 7.87 11.39 11.98
C GLN A 59 8.27 9.96 11.54
N PHE A 60 7.41 8.97 11.65
CA PHE A 60 7.61 7.67 11.01
C PHE A 60 7.09 7.68 9.56
N TYR A 61 7.64 6.83 8.71
CA TYR A 61 7.19 6.69 7.33
C TYR A 61 5.93 5.83 7.27
N MET A 62 4.88 6.36 6.66
CA MET A 62 3.64 5.62 6.41
C MET A 62 3.83 4.51 5.38
N ASN A 63 4.64 4.82 4.36
CA ASN A 63 5.04 3.94 3.26
C ASN A 63 6.46 4.30 2.80
N ALA A 64 6.89 3.83 1.64
CA ALA A 64 8.23 4.08 1.12
C ALA A 64 8.60 5.58 0.99
N LEU A 65 7.61 6.47 0.81
CA LEU A 65 7.83 7.85 0.39
C LEU A 65 7.28 8.91 1.36
N VAL A 66 6.22 8.60 2.11
CA VAL A 66 5.46 9.60 2.88
C VAL A 66 5.71 9.44 4.37
N GLN A 67 6.11 10.51 5.02
CA GLN A 67 6.29 10.58 6.47
C GLN A 67 5.03 11.13 7.14
N MET A 68 4.64 10.54 8.29
CA MET A 68 3.48 10.97 9.08
C MET A 68 3.73 12.35 9.69
N PRO A 69 2.89 13.36 9.39
CA PRO A 69 2.98 14.67 10.03
C PRO A 69 2.56 14.62 11.51
N ASP A 70 2.96 15.62 12.28
CA ASP A 70 2.52 15.77 13.68
C ASP A 70 1.15 16.47 13.71
N HIS A 71 0.14 15.75 14.16
CA HIS A 71 -1.24 16.26 14.35
C HIS A 71 -1.57 16.55 15.82
N GLY A 72 -0.56 16.57 16.71
CA GLY A 72 -0.75 16.88 18.12
C GLY A 72 -1.29 15.74 18.99
N GLY A 73 -1.33 14.50 18.44
CA GLY A 73 -1.75 13.31 19.18
C GLY A 73 -0.60 12.59 19.90
N LEU A 74 -0.71 11.26 19.97
CA LEU A 74 0.30 10.37 20.56
C LEU A 74 1.65 10.52 19.86
N LYS A 75 2.74 10.60 20.62
CA LYS A 75 4.12 10.67 20.12
C LYS A 75 4.97 9.52 20.67
N ALA A 76 6.11 9.26 20.02
CA ALA A 76 7.02 8.22 20.46
C ALA A 76 7.54 8.43 21.89
N GLU A 77 7.72 9.69 22.30
CA GLU A 77 8.17 10.07 23.63
C GLU A 77 7.16 9.69 24.73
N ASP A 78 5.86 9.66 24.39
CA ASP A 78 4.80 9.23 25.30
C ASP A 78 4.82 7.71 25.58
N LEU A 79 5.57 6.95 24.77
CA LEU A 79 5.75 5.49 24.84
C LEU A 79 7.14 5.11 25.34
N SER A 80 7.79 5.95 26.14
CA SER A 80 9.17 5.74 26.58
C SER A 80 9.35 4.72 27.72
N ARG A 81 8.29 4.33 28.42
CA ARG A 81 8.36 3.38 29.54
C ARG A 81 8.60 1.92 29.14
N PRO A 82 7.90 1.36 28.14
CA PRO A 82 8.18 0.00 27.67
C PRO A 82 9.61 -0.13 27.13
N GLU A 83 10.22 -1.30 27.32
CA GLU A 83 11.52 -1.59 26.68
C GLU A 83 11.40 -1.56 25.15
N MET A 84 10.32 -2.13 24.61
CA MET A 84 10.02 -2.11 23.20
C MET A 84 8.53 -1.94 22.92
N VAL A 85 8.23 -1.16 21.91
CA VAL A 85 6.87 -0.92 21.40
C VAL A 85 6.80 -1.39 19.96
N PHE A 86 5.93 -2.35 19.69
CA PHE A 86 5.64 -2.84 18.34
C PHE A 86 4.31 -2.28 17.88
N SER A 87 4.33 -1.58 16.75
CA SER A 87 3.13 -0.97 16.18
C SER A 87 2.85 -1.47 14.78
N GLY A 88 1.61 -1.85 14.49
CA GLY A 88 1.07 -1.95 13.16
C GLY A 88 0.83 -0.57 12.55
N HIS A 89 0.00 -0.48 11.53
CA HIS A 89 -0.42 0.69 10.77
C HIS A 89 0.51 1.05 9.61
N PHE A 90 1.79 1.34 9.86
CA PHE A 90 2.71 1.75 8.81
C PHE A 90 3.32 0.55 8.08
N HIS A 91 3.33 0.63 6.75
CA HIS A 91 3.76 -0.47 5.89
C HIS A 91 5.27 -0.68 5.87
N LYS A 92 6.04 0.39 6.07
CA LYS A 92 7.50 0.33 6.03
C LYS A 92 8.06 -0.20 7.34
N ARG A 93 8.96 -1.20 7.26
CA ARG A 93 9.75 -1.62 8.41
C ARG A 93 10.68 -0.50 8.85
N GLN A 94 10.63 -0.11 10.11
CA GLN A 94 11.44 0.97 10.66
C GLN A 94 11.50 0.90 12.18
N LYS A 95 12.57 1.49 12.75
CA LYS A 95 12.78 1.59 14.18
C LYS A 95 13.27 2.99 14.52
N ARG A 96 12.71 3.57 15.58
CA ARG A 96 13.21 4.80 16.19
C ARG A 96 13.09 4.71 17.71
N GLY A 97 14.21 4.83 18.43
CA GLY A 97 14.26 4.59 19.87
C GLY A 97 13.78 3.16 20.20
N ASN A 98 12.82 3.06 21.10
CA ASN A 98 12.20 1.80 21.48
C ASN A 98 10.97 1.42 20.61
N VAL A 99 10.54 2.28 19.68
CA VAL A 99 9.37 2.03 18.82
C VAL A 99 9.80 1.34 17.53
N ILE A 100 9.11 0.26 17.20
CA ILE A 100 9.35 -0.61 16.04
C ILE A 100 8.06 -0.78 15.27
N TYR A 101 8.09 -0.46 13.99
CA TYR A 101 7.07 -0.86 13.02
C TYR A 101 7.61 -2.06 12.24
N PRO A 102 7.09 -3.27 12.42
CA PRO A 102 7.51 -4.44 11.65
C PRO A 102 7.28 -4.29 10.14
N GLY A 103 6.31 -3.45 9.79
CA GLY A 103 5.84 -3.28 8.42
C GLY A 103 4.94 -4.42 7.97
N ASN A 104 4.58 -4.40 6.70
CA ASN A 104 3.83 -5.50 6.09
C ASN A 104 4.72 -6.73 5.85
N CYS A 105 4.14 -7.91 5.81
CA CYS A 105 4.88 -9.16 5.48
C CYS A 105 5.42 -9.15 4.04
N PHE A 106 4.79 -8.41 3.15
CA PHE A 106 5.16 -8.23 1.74
C PHE A 106 4.58 -6.91 1.21
N PRO A 107 5.12 -6.35 0.12
CA PRO A 107 4.55 -5.17 -0.52
C PRO A 107 3.12 -5.42 -0.98
N HIS A 108 2.19 -4.49 -0.70
CA HIS A 108 0.77 -4.63 -1.02
C HIS A 108 0.36 -3.94 -2.31
N ASN A 109 1.07 -2.87 -2.67
CA ASN A 109 0.73 -2.04 -3.82
C ASN A 109 1.94 -1.19 -4.26
N TYR A 110 1.74 -0.32 -5.25
CA TYR A 110 2.79 0.53 -5.78
C TYR A 110 3.30 1.64 -4.86
N ALA A 111 2.61 1.93 -3.74
CA ALA A 111 3.15 2.81 -2.71
C ALA A 111 4.31 2.15 -1.94
N ASP A 112 4.40 0.83 -2.00
CA ASP A 112 5.48 0.01 -1.44
C ASP A 112 6.55 -0.37 -2.48
N ALA A 113 6.52 0.24 -3.68
CA ALA A 113 7.48 -0.09 -4.73
C ALA A 113 8.92 0.10 -4.27
N TRP A 114 9.78 -0.88 -4.60
CA TRP A 114 11.21 -0.94 -4.24
C TRP A 114 11.50 -1.19 -2.74
N ASP A 115 10.50 -1.35 -1.92
CA ASP A 115 10.65 -1.65 -0.50
C ASP A 115 10.43 -3.15 -0.27
N ASP A 116 11.44 -3.95 -0.58
CA ASP A 116 11.40 -5.42 -0.51
C ASP A 116 11.88 -5.96 0.85
N ASP A 117 12.40 -5.10 1.75
CA ASP A 117 12.82 -5.51 3.10
C ASP A 117 11.63 -5.75 4.02
N ARG A 118 10.98 -6.89 3.80
CA ARG A 118 9.72 -7.27 4.42
C ARG A 118 9.72 -8.72 4.84
N GLY A 119 8.80 -9.08 5.72
CA GLY A 119 8.66 -10.44 6.23
C GLY A 119 8.06 -10.47 7.61
N CYS A 120 8.34 -11.53 8.37
CA CYS A 120 7.91 -11.68 9.75
C CYS A 120 8.99 -11.17 10.72
N THR A 121 8.55 -10.85 11.92
CA THR A 121 9.43 -10.46 13.03
C THR A 121 9.27 -11.47 14.15
N PHE A 122 10.35 -12.07 14.59
CA PHE A 122 10.41 -12.88 15.81
C PHE A 122 10.98 -12.03 16.93
N LEU A 123 10.36 -12.12 18.08
CA LEU A 123 10.78 -11.45 19.30
C LEU A 123 10.98 -12.49 20.38
N ASP A 124 12.21 -12.60 20.88
CA ASP A 124 12.51 -13.39 22.06
C ASP A 124 12.26 -12.60 23.35
N TRP A 125 12.04 -13.33 24.44
CA TRP A 125 11.72 -12.68 25.73
C TRP A 125 12.86 -11.82 26.28
N ASP A 126 14.08 -12.06 25.87
CA ASP A 126 15.24 -11.24 26.23
C ASP A 126 15.30 -9.90 25.45
N GLY A 127 14.43 -9.72 24.45
CA GLY A 127 14.38 -8.54 23.59
C GLY A 127 15.14 -8.70 22.27
N THR A 128 15.69 -9.89 22.01
CA THR A 128 16.32 -10.17 20.71
C THR A 128 15.28 -10.20 19.61
N ILE A 129 15.57 -9.53 18.50
CA ILE A 129 14.67 -9.44 17.33
C ILE A 129 15.35 -10.10 16.14
N GLU A 130 14.66 -11.04 15.51
CA GLU A 130 15.02 -11.65 14.23
C GLU A 130 14.00 -11.30 13.16
N TYR A 131 14.48 -10.91 11.98
CA TYR A 131 13.64 -10.64 10.80
C TYR A 131 13.77 -11.78 9.81
N LEU A 132 12.65 -12.42 9.53
CA LEU A 132 12.57 -13.49 8.55
C LEU A 132 11.92 -12.96 7.27
N ALA A 133 12.71 -12.85 6.21
CA ALA A 133 12.20 -12.45 4.89
C ALA A 133 11.39 -13.59 4.25
N TRP A 134 10.40 -13.21 3.44
CA TRP A 134 9.69 -14.15 2.58
C TRP A 134 10.28 -14.09 1.16
N PRO A 135 11.10 -15.08 0.73
CA PRO A 135 11.79 -15.03 -0.56
C PRO A 135 10.86 -14.96 -1.77
N ASP A 136 9.69 -15.59 -1.66
CA ASP A 136 8.67 -15.65 -2.70
C ASP A 136 7.63 -14.51 -2.63
N ALA A 137 7.91 -13.46 -1.88
CA ALA A 137 7.03 -12.30 -1.78
C ALA A 137 6.82 -11.64 -3.15
N PRO A 138 5.61 -11.12 -3.42
CA PRO A 138 5.39 -10.30 -4.61
C PRO A 138 6.24 -9.04 -4.53
N LYS A 139 6.67 -8.54 -5.69
CA LYS A 139 7.48 -7.32 -5.81
C LYS A 139 6.73 -6.27 -6.59
N TYR A 140 6.88 -5.02 -6.20
CA TYR A 140 6.33 -3.88 -6.93
C TYR A 140 7.46 -3.02 -7.47
N ARG A 141 7.36 -2.67 -8.77
CA ARG A 141 8.38 -1.89 -9.48
C ARG A 141 7.73 -0.74 -10.23
N THR A 142 8.29 0.45 -10.08
CA THR A 142 7.95 1.63 -10.87
C THR A 142 9.22 2.10 -11.56
N LEU A 143 9.22 2.12 -12.89
CA LEU A 143 10.41 2.47 -13.68
C LEU A 143 10.01 3.03 -15.05
N THR A 144 10.98 3.55 -15.78
CA THR A 144 10.78 3.98 -17.15
C THR A 144 11.03 2.84 -18.14
N LEU A 145 10.45 2.94 -19.33
CA LEU A 145 10.63 1.94 -20.38
C LEU A 145 12.10 1.82 -20.81
N SER A 146 12.79 2.95 -20.96
CA SER A 146 14.22 2.95 -21.29
C SER A 146 15.06 2.14 -20.30
N LYS A 147 14.85 2.34 -19.00
CA LYS A 147 15.54 1.56 -17.96
C LYS A 147 15.18 0.09 -17.99
N LEU A 148 13.92 -0.20 -18.25
CA LEU A 148 13.46 -1.60 -18.34
C LEU A 148 14.12 -2.35 -19.48
N ILE A 149 14.20 -1.74 -20.67
CA ILE A 149 14.81 -2.35 -21.86
C ILE A 149 16.32 -2.51 -21.69
N ASP A 150 16.98 -1.55 -21.05
CA ASP A 150 18.43 -1.57 -20.82
C ASP A 150 18.88 -2.76 -19.95
N ASN A 151 18.13 -3.08 -18.90
CA ASN A 151 18.48 -4.19 -18.01
C ASN A 151 17.23 -4.81 -17.35
N PRO A 152 16.43 -5.58 -18.10
CA PRO A 152 15.20 -6.17 -17.59
C PRO A 152 15.43 -7.15 -16.43
N ASP A 153 16.48 -7.96 -16.48
CA ASP A 153 16.80 -8.96 -15.45
C ASP A 153 17.05 -8.37 -14.07
N LYS A 154 17.51 -7.11 -14.03
CA LYS A 154 17.71 -6.38 -12.78
C LYS A 154 16.39 -6.01 -12.09
N TYR A 155 15.35 -5.77 -12.87
CA TYR A 155 14.11 -5.15 -12.39
C TYR A 155 12.94 -6.10 -12.35
N LEU A 156 12.93 -7.10 -13.21
CA LEU A 156 11.85 -8.06 -13.34
C LEU A 156 12.24 -9.42 -12.74
N GLY A 157 11.25 -10.12 -12.28
CA GLY A 157 11.37 -11.48 -11.77
C GLY A 157 10.00 -12.03 -11.45
N ASN A 158 9.95 -13.31 -11.08
CA ASN A 158 8.72 -13.98 -10.72
C ASN A 158 7.88 -13.15 -9.72
N LYS A 159 6.56 -13.14 -9.93
CA LYS A 159 5.56 -12.45 -9.09
C LYS A 159 5.72 -10.92 -9.02
N THR A 160 6.45 -10.32 -9.96
CA THR A 160 6.60 -8.87 -10.02
C THR A 160 5.35 -8.20 -10.62
N HIS A 161 4.92 -7.12 -9.98
CA HIS A 161 4.00 -6.12 -10.53
C HIS A 161 4.81 -4.93 -11.02
N ALA A 162 4.80 -4.67 -12.31
CA ALA A 162 5.58 -3.60 -12.92
C ALA A 162 4.66 -2.48 -13.47
N ARG A 163 4.95 -1.25 -13.08
CA ARG A 163 4.37 -0.04 -13.67
C ARG A 163 5.47 0.71 -14.38
N VAL A 164 5.36 0.79 -15.70
CA VAL A 164 6.40 1.30 -16.57
C VAL A 164 5.91 2.55 -17.27
N SER A 165 6.54 3.69 -17.01
CA SER A 165 6.24 4.94 -17.72
C SER A 165 6.97 5.00 -19.05
N LEU A 166 6.24 5.39 -20.10
CA LEU A 166 6.76 5.51 -21.47
C LEU A 166 7.55 6.82 -21.59
N ASP A 167 8.85 6.75 -21.48
CA ASP A 167 9.78 7.88 -21.66
C ASP A 167 10.41 7.92 -23.07
N VAL A 168 10.10 6.91 -23.89
CA VAL A 168 10.45 6.80 -25.30
C VAL A 168 9.19 6.54 -26.13
N GLY A 169 9.18 7.03 -27.38
CA GLY A 169 8.07 6.80 -28.30
C GLY A 169 8.08 5.34 -28.78
N ILE A 170 6.94 4.67 -28.61
CA ILE A 170 6.71 3.31 -29.13
C ILE A 170 5.32 3.24 -29.76
N THR A 171 5.15 2.32 -30.72
CA THR A 171 3.86 2.02 -31.32
C THR A 171 3.03 1.13 -30.39
N TYR A 172 1.74 1.01 -30.69
CA TYR A 172 0.85 0.12 -29.96
C TYR A 172 1.28 -1.35 -30.06
N GLU A 173 1.72 -1.77 -31.26
CA GLU A 173 2.21 -3.12 -31.52
C GLU A 173 3.48 -3.42 -30.71
N GLU A 174 4.42 -2.49 -30.65
CA GLU A 174 5.63 -2.62 -29.82
C GLU A 174 5.29 -2.68 -28.34
N ALA A 175 4.34 -1.85 -27.88
CA ALA A 175 3.89 -1.88 -26.48
C ALA A 175 3.28 -3.25 -26.11
N ASN A 176 2.41 -3.82 -26.97
CA ASN A 176 1.84 -5.13 -26.75
C ASN A 176 2.90 -6.23 -26.77
N PHE A 177 3.82 -6.18 -27.72
CA PHE A 177 4.92 -7.15 -27.85
C PHE A 177 5.80 -7.13 -26.58
N ILE A 178 6.18 -5.96 -26.08
CA ILE A 178 6.96 -5.80 -24.85
C ILE A 178 6.19 -6.38 -23.66
N LYS A 179 4.92 -6.03 -23.54
CA LYS A 179 4.06 -6.51 -22.45
C LYS A 179 3.95 -8.04 -22.43
N GLU A 180 3.61 -8.65 -23.55
CA GLU A 180 3.47 -10.11 -23.65
C GLU A 180 4.78 -10.84 -23.45
N THR A 181 5.86 -10.35 -24.06
CA THR A 181 7.19 -10.94 -23.98
C THR A 181 7.69 -10.93 -22.54
N PHE A 182 7.68 -9.79 -21.88
CA PHE A 182 8.17 -9.69 -20.51
C PHE A 182 7.27 -10.41 -19.50
N ALA A 183 5.95 -10.32 -19.65
CA ALA A 183 5.02 -11.03 -18.78
C ALA A 183 5.31 -12.54 -18.78
N LYS A 184 5.54 -13.12 -19.97
CA LYS A 184 5.84 -14.55 -20.13
C LYS A 184 7.25 -14.91 -19.69
N GLN A 185 8.26 -14.14 -20.11
CA GLN A 185 9.67 -14.44 -19.84
C GLN A 185 10.00 -14.41 -18.34
N TYR A 186 9.41 -13.45 -17.59
CA TYR A 186 9.70 -13.24 -16.18
C TYR A 186 8.61 -13.76 -15.23
N ASP A 187 7.58 -14.41 -15.73
CA ASP A 187 6.42 -14.87 -14.94
C ASP A 187 5.84 -13.75 -14.08
N LEU A 188 5.59 -12.61 -14.72
CA LEU A 188 5.08 -11.42 -14.05
C LEU A 188 3.63 -11.60 -13.62
N ARG A 189 3.26 -11.01 -12.50
CA ARG A 189 1.85 -10.87 -12.12
C ARG A 189 1.14 -9.81 -12.94
N GLU A 190 1.86 -8.74 -13.25
CA GLU A 190 1.29 -7.61 -13.96
C GLU A 190 2.41 -6.78 -14.61
N ILE A 191 2.17 -6.26 -15.80
CA ILE A 191 2.98 -5.20 -16.40
C ILE A 191 2.07 -4.17 -17.07
N ASN A 192 2.10 -2.95 -16.55
CA ASN A 192 1.32 -1.81 -17.03
C ASN A 192 2.26 -0.78 -17.66
N LEU A 193 2.05 -0.50 -18.95
CA LEU A 193 2.72 0.58 -19.66
C LEU A 193 1.83 1.84 -19.55
N MET A 194 2.37 2.91 -19.01
CA MET A 194 1.66 4.16 -18.77
C MET A 194 2.28 5.31 -19.54
N PRO A 195 1.49 6.19 -20.17
CA PRO A 195 2.03 7.41 -20.75
C PRO A 195 2.86 8.18 -19.72
N SER A 196 4.01 8.71 -20.14
CA SER A 196 4.76 9.65 -19.30
C SER A 196 3.91 10.89 -19.09
N LYS A 197 3.74 11.35 -17.86
CA LYS A 197 3.25 12.69 -17.57
C LYS A 197 4.33 13.68 -18.02
N LYS A 198 4.34 14.05 -19.29
CA LYS A 198 5.05 15.27 -19.70
C LYS A 198 4.23 16.44 -19.18
N GLU A 199 4.89 17.33 -18.45
CA GLU A 199 4.39 18.68 -18.22
C GLU A 199 3.90 19.26 -19.54
N GLU A 200 2.75 19.93 -19.52
CA GLU A 200 2.17 20.65 -20.65
C GLU A 200 3.14 21.73 -21.12
N HIS A 201 4.12 21.35 -21.95
CA HIS A 201 4.75 22.26 -22.87
C HIS A 201 4.18 21.96 -24.25
N THR A 202 3.23 22.82 -24.62
CA THR A 202 2.73 23.02 -25.97
C THR A 202 3.90 23.07 -26.98
N GLN A 203 4.12 21.99 -27.72
CA GLN A 203 4.79 22.02 -28.99
C GLN A 203 4.33 20.86 -29.90
N ASP A 204 3.72 21.26 -31.01
CA ASP A 204 3.50 20.60 -32.30
C ASP A 204 3.81 19.09 -32.42
N TRP A 205 2.81 18.28 -32.19
CA TRP A 205 2.78 16.88 -32.65
C TRP A 205 1.90 16.72 -33.89
N ASN A 206 2.22 17.50 -34.93
CA ASN A 206 1.66 17.28 -36.24
C ASN A 206 2.68 16.59 -37.15
N LYS A 207 2.76 15.25 -37.05
CA LYS A 207 3.02 14.35 -38.18
C LYS A 207 3.09 12.89 -37.69
N GLY A 208 2.04 12.14 -37.98
CA GLY A 208 2.08 10.67 -38.07
C GLY A 208 1.56 9.92 -36.82
N VAL A 209 0.33 9.49 -36.92
CA VAL A 209 -0.46 8.66 -35.99
C VAL A 209 -0.95 9.40 -34.76
N ASP A 210 -2.11 9.96 -34.92
CA ASP A 210 -2.95 10.55 -33.86
C ASP A 210 -3.42 9.45 -32.92
N ILE A 211 -2.64 9.14 -31.90
CA ILE A 211 -3.20 8.46 -30.74
C ILE A 211 -3.90 9.57 -29.95
N GLN A 212 -5.12 9.86 -30.30
CA GLN A 212 -6.04 10.55 -29.41
C GLN A 212 -6.17 9.65 -28.19
N VAL A 213 -5.49 10.01 -27.11
CA VAL A 213 -5.86 9.55 -25.78
C VAL A 213 -7.23 10.17 -25.54
N GLU A 214 -8.26 9.44 -25.91
CA GLU A 214 -9.63 9.83 -25.59
C GLU A 214 -9.66 10.12 -24.08
N ASN A 215 -10.21 11.27 -23.72
CA ASN A 215 -10.42 11.61 -22.32
C ASN A 215 -11.15 10.43 -21.67
N VAL A 216 -10.76 10.06 -20.45
CA VAL A 216 -11.37 8.95 -19.70
C VAL A 216 -12.89 9.09 -19.69
N ASP A 217 -13.41 10.31 -19.59
CA ASP A 217 -14.83 10.60 -19.64
C ASP A 217 -15.44 10.20 -21.00
N THR A 218 -14.76 10.46 -22.11
CA THR A 218 -15.21 10.07 -23.45
C THR A 218 -15.27 8.55 -23.58
N ILE A 219 -14.27 7.84 -23.08
CA ILE A 219 -14.23 6.37 -23.09
C ILE A 219 -15.36 5.81 -22.23
N VAL A 220 -15.53 6.31 -21.02
CA VAL A 220 -16.59 5.85 -20.11
C VAL A 220 -17.96 6.13 -20.69
N LEU A 221 -18.22 7.32 -21.21
CA LEU A 221 -19.49 7.67 -21.82
C LEU A 221 -19.80 6.79 -23.04
N SER A 222 -18.82 6.54 -23.92
CA SER A 222 -18.99 5.64 -25.06
C SER A 222 -19.31 4.21 -24.63
N GLN A 223 -18.68 3.72 -23.57
CA GLN A 223 -18.97 2.40 -23.00
C GLN A 223 -20.38 2.35 -22.40
N LEU A 224 -20.79 3.38 -21.65
CA LEU A 224 -22.15 3.48 -21.10
C LEU A 224 -23.21 3.54 -22.19
N GLU A 225 -22.94 4.20 -23.31
CA GLU A 225 -23.81 4.24 -24.48
C GLU A 225 -23.93 2.87 -25.18
N SER A 226 -22.91 2.03 -25.08
CA SER A 226 -22.92 0.68 -25.65
C SER A 226 -23.66 -0.36 -24.80
N VAL A 227 -24.00 -0.07 -23.55
CA VAL A 227 -24.66 -0.99 -22.62
C VAL A 227 -26.07 -1.34 -23.17
N GLN A 228 -26.34 -2.63 -23.29
CA GLN A 228 -27.68 -3.17 -23.55
C GLN A 228 -28.23 -3.78 -22.26
N SER A 229 -29.34 -3.25 -21.76
CA SER A 229 -30.00 -3.74 -20.56
C SER A 229 -31.51 -3.61 -20.72
N ASP A 230 -32.23 -4.66 -20.38
CA ASP A 230 -33.69 -4.68 -20.36
C ASP A 230 -34.27 -4.04 -19.08
N THR A 231 -33.45 -3.82 -18.08
CA THR A 231 -33.89 -3.36 -16.77
C THR A 231 -33.41 -1.95 -16.40
N ILE A 232 -32.34 -1.45 -17.01
CA ILE A 232 -31.76 -0.14 -16.71
C ILE A 232 -31.72 0.72 -17.98
N LYS A 233 -32.29 1.92 -17.89
CA LYS A 233 -32.21 2.89 -19.01
C LYS A 233 -30.81 3.48 -19.05
N LYS A 234 -30.15 3.46 -20.22
CA LYS A 234 -28.81 4.03 -20.45
C LYS A 234 -28.66 5.44 -19.92
N GLN A 235 -29.68 6.28 -20.09
CA GLN A 235 -29.65 7.67 -19.64
C GLN A 235 -29.39 7.78 -18.13
N ILE A 236 -29.94 6.87 -17.33
CA ILE A 236 -29.70 6.86 -15.87
C ILE A 236 -28.23 6.61 -15.56
N LEU A 237 -27.56 5.72 -16.31
CA LEU A 237 -26.13 5.46 -16.11
C LEU A 237 -25.28 6.68 -16.48
N VAL A 238 -25.61 7.35 -17.58
CA VAL A 238 -24.93 8.58 -18.01
C VAL A 238 -25.14 9.71 -16.99
N ASP A 239 -26.36 9.90 -16.50
CA ASP A 239 -26.69 10.93 -15.50
C ASP A 239 -25.96 10.71 -14.17
N ILE A 240 -25.87 9.45 -13.73
CA ILE A 240 -25.10 9.10 -12.54
C ILE A 240 -23.62 9.42 -12.74
N TYR A 241 -23.02 9.01 -13.86
CA TYR A 241 -21.61 9.27 -14.13
C TYR A 241 -21.29 10.75 -14.20
N THR A 242 -22.07 11.54 -14.93
CA THR A 242 -21.88 13.00 -15.02
C THR A 242 -22.11 13.70 -13.69
N GLY A 243 -23.00 13.19 -12.84
CA GLY A 243 -23.17 13.71 -11.48
C GLY A 243 -22.04 13.39 -10.51
N LEU A 244 -21.16 12.41 -10.82
CA LEU A 244 -19.97 12.10 -10.02
C LEU A 244 -18.74 12.91 -10.43
N THR A 245 -18.75 13.51 -11.61
CA THR A 245 -17.61 14.27 -12.19
C THR A 245 -17.79 15.79 -12.05
N THR A 246 -18.89 16.26 -11.50
CA THR A 246 -19.16 17.65 -11.11
C THR A 246 -18.91 17.85 -9.64
#